data_8ee813d4a82cb1145a71508c3f562493
#
_entry.id   8ee813d4a82cb1145a71508c3f562493
#
_cell.length_a   1.000
_cell.length_b   1.000
_cell.length_c   1.000
_cell.angle_alpha   90.00
_cell.angle_beta   90.00
_cell.angle_gamma   90.00
#
_symmetry.space_group_name_H-M   'P 1'
#
loop_
_entity.id
_entity.type
_entity.pdbx_description
1 polymer ?
#
loop_
_entity_poly.entity_id
_entity_poly.type
_entity_poly.pdbx_seq_one_letter_code
_entity_poly.pdbx_strand_id
1 'polypeptide(L)'
;MTSELAIKTLEKGLRKVKKIRNKIILHSDQGSQYSSKKFVEYCKKNMIQQSMSRAGCPYDNAPMERYFNTLKNELINHYYYKTEKEIYESIEEFAYVWYNHVRPHSYNDYMTPYEKRRSFKKVNKEINFN
;
A
#
# COMPACT_ATOMS: atom_id res chain seq x y z
N MET A 1 12.83 3.86 -12.29
CA MET A 1 12.43 2.59 -11.65
C MET A 1 12.18 1.57 -12.76
N THR A 2 12.70 0.33 -12.64
CA THR A 2 12.56 -0.70 -13.68
C THR A 2 11.35 -1.62 -13.41
N SER A 3 10.85 -2.29 -14.43
CA SER A 3 9.79 -3.30 -14.28
C SER A 3 10.21 -4.47 -13.39
N GLU A 4 11.51 -4.84 -13.42
CA GLU A 4 12.08 -5.87 -12.55
C GLU A 4 11.97 -5.50 -11.06
N LEU A 5 12.27 -4.25 -10.73
CA LEU A 5 12.16 -3.78 -9.35
C LEU A 5 10.69 -3.80 -8.88
N ALA A 6 9.76 -3.37 -9.75
CA ALA A 6 8.34 -3.42 -9.45
C ALA A 6 7.84 -4.86 -9.23
N ILE A 7 8.26 -5.82 -10.06
CA ILE A 7 7.94 -7.24 -9.90
C ILE A 7 8.50 -7.78 -8.58
N LYS A 8 9.78 -7.56 -8.29
CA LYS A 8 10.41 -8.02 -7.04
C LYS A 8 9.72 -7.48 -5.80
N THR A 9 9.30 -6.21 -5.85
CA THR A 9 8.56 -5.57 -4.75
C THR A 9 7.21 -6.23 -4.54
N LEU A 10 6.48 -6.47 -5.62
CA LEU A 10 5.19 -7.14 -5.59
C LEU A 10 5.31 -8.58 -5.08
N GLU A 11 6.33 -9.33 -5.51
CA GLU A 11 6.64 -10.67 -5.00
C GLU A 11 6.85 -10.70 -3.49
N LYS A 12 7.65 -9.76 -2.96
CA LYS A 12 7.85 -9.64 -1.50
C LYS A 12 6.54 -9.40 -0.76
N GLY A 13 5.68 -8.53 -1.30
CA GLY A 13 4.36 -8.26 -0.73
C GLY A 13 3.46 -9.50 -0.73
N LEU A 14 3.41 -10.23 -1.84
CA LEU A 14 2.59 -11.43 -2.00
C LEU A 14 3.01 -12.59 -1.09
N ARG A 15 4.30 -12.75 -0.81
CA ARG A 15 4.81 -13.81 0.10
C ARG A 15 4.23 -13.71 1.52
N LYS A 16 3.88 -12.51 1.96
CA LYS A 16 3.25 -12.27 3.28
C LYS A 16 1.74 -12.59 3.29
N VAL A 17 1.12 -12.79 2.14
CA VAL A 17 -0.31 -13.08 2.01
C VAL A 17 -0.53 -14.59 2.00
N LYS A 18 -0.84 -15.17 3.16
CA LYS A 18 -0.94 -16.63 3.38
C LYS A 18 -2.05 -17.34 2.56
N LYS A 19 -3.08 -16.64 2.12
CA LYS A 19 -4.17 -17.21 1.31
C LYS A 19 -4.84 -16.11 0.50
N ILE A 20 -4.61 -16.09 -0.79
CA ILE A 20 -5.34 -15.24 -1.73
C ILE A 20 -6.64 -15.97 -2.06
N ARG A 21 -7.72 -15.68 -1.36
CA ARG A 21 -9.04 -16.26 -1.65
C ARG A 21 -9.82 -15.49 -2.72
N ASN A 22 -9.47 -14.23 -2.93
CA ASN A 22 -10.12 -13.32 -3.88
C ASN A 22 -9.09 -12.73 -4.83
N LYS A 23 -9.54 -12.20 -5.97
CA LYS A 23 -8.68 -11.45 -6.89
C LYS A 23 -8.02 -10.29 -6.15
N ILE A 24 -6.70 -10.20 -6.25
CA ILE A 24 -5.97 -9.02 -5.81
C ILE A 24 -6.12 -7.95 -6.87
N ILE A 25 -6.48 -6.74 -6.44
CA ILE A 25 -6.45 -5.55 -7.28
C ILE A 25 -5.17 -4.79 -6.93
N LEU A 26 -4.31 -4.57 -7.92
CA LEU A 26 -3.15 -3.70 -7.82
C LEU A 26 -3.46 -2.40 -8.53
N HIS A 27 -3.58 -1.32 -7.78
CA HIS A 27 -3.74 0.02 -8.34
C HIS A 27 -2.38 0.71 -8.45
N SER A 28 -2.11 1.36 -9.59
CA SER A 28 -0.90 2.13 -9.84
C SER A 28 -1.20 3.36 -10.71
N ASP A 29 -0.24 4.26 -10.82
CA ASP A 29 -0.20 5.24 -11.89
C ASP A 29 0.10 4.57 -13.27
N GLN A 30 0.17 5.38 -14.32
CA GLN A 30 0.51 4.91 -15.67
C GLN A 30 2.04 4.85 -15.92
N GLY A 31 2.84 4.70 -14.87
CA GLY A 31 4.29 4.57 -15.00
C GLY A 31 4.67 3.42 -15.95
N SER A 32 5.69 3.66 -16.80
CA SER A 32 6.14 2.70 -17.82
C SER A 32 6.52 1.34 -17.26
N GLN A 33 6.98 1.28 -15.99
CA GLN A 33 7.27 0.04 -15.29
C GLN A 33 6.03 -0.85 -15.08
N TYR A 34 4.87 -0.24 -14.83
CA TYR A 34 3.60 -0.97 -14.59
C TYR A 34 2.83 -1.31 -15.87
N SER A 35 3.06 -0.56 -16.95
CA SER A 35 2.49 -0.81 -18.27
C SER A 35 3.37 -1.69 -19.15
N SER A 36 4.58 -2.04 -18.71
CA SER A 36 5.49 -2.90 -19.46
C SER A 36 4.90 -4.30 -19.69
N LYS A 37 5.16 -4.89 -20.84
CA LYS A 37 4.70 -6.25 -21.20
C LYS A 37 5.06 -7.27 -20.10
N LYS A 38 6.30 -7.20 -19.60
CA LYS A 38 6.82 -8.09 -18.55
C LYS A 38 6.02 -8.00 -17.26
N PHE A 39 5.66 -6.79 -16.82
CA PHE A 39 4.88 -6.59 -15.61
C PHE A 39 3.42 -7.04 -15.77
N VAL A 40 2.80 -6.73 -16.93
CA VAL A 40 1.44 -7.16 -17.25
C VAL A 40 1.32 -8.69 -17.29
N GLU A 41 2.29 -9.37 -17.93
CA GLU A 41 2.34 -10.84 -17.96
C GLU A 41 2.51 -11.42 -16.56
N TYR A 42 3.37 -10.83 -15.73
CA TYR A 42 3.53 -11.24 -14.33
C TYR A 42 2.22 -11.13 -13.55
N CYS A 43 1.50 -10.01 -13.66
CA CYS A 43 0.21 -9.83 -13.02
C CYS A 43 -0.83 -10.87 -13.47
N LYS A 44 -0.94 -11.10 -14.77
CA LYS A 44 -1.85 -12.13 -15.33
C LYS A 44 -1.55 -13.52 -14.80
N LYS A 45 -0.26 -13.93 -14.80
CA LYS A 45 0.19 -15.23 -14.30
C LYS A 45 -0.15 -15.44 -12.82
N ASN A 46 -0.16 -14.37 -12.03
CA ASN A 46 -0.44 -14.43 -10.60
C ASN A 46 -1.89 -14.05 -10.25
N MET A 47 -2.79 -13.98 -11.22
CA MET A 47 -4.21 -13.62 -11.04
C MET A 47 -4.42 -12.25 -10.37
N ILE A 48 -3.52 -11.30 -10.64
CA ILE A 48 -3.59 -9.94 -10.15
C ILE A 48 -4.30 -9.08 -11.20
N GLN A 49 -5.39 -8.44 -10.79
CA GLN A 49 -6.08 -7.47 -11.63
C GLN A 49 -5.40 -6.11 -11.51
N GLN A 50 -4.86 -5.61 -12.61
CA GLN A 50 -4.34 -4.25 -12.64
C GLN A 50 -5.47 -3.24 -12.76
N SER A 51 -5.36 -2.16 -11.97
CA SER A 51 -6.15 -0.94 -12.04
C SER A 51 -5.17 0.22 -12.17
N MET A 52 -5.41 1.14 -13.08
CA MET A 52 -4.53 2.27 -13.31
C MET A 52 -5.29 3.58 -13.20
N SER A 53 -4.64 4.59 -12.61
CA SER A 53 -5.12 5.96 -12.62
C SER A 53 -5.33 6.42 -14.06
N ARG A 54 -6.37 7.18 -14.32
CA ARG A 54 -6.62 7.77 -15.64
C ARG A 54 -5.61 8.89 -15.92
N ALA A 55 -5.21 9.03 -17.17
CA ALA A 55 -4.35 10.13 -17.58
C ALA A 55 -5.00 11.47 -17.23
N GLY A 56 -4.25 12.38 -16.59
CA GLY A 56 -4.76 13.68 -16.18
C GLY A 56 -5.70 13.67 -14.97
N CYS A 57 -5.90 12.53 -14.29
CA CYS A 57 -6.73 12.42 -13.09
C CYS A 57 -5.87 12.17 -11.83
N PRO A 58 -5.28 13.19 -11.21
CA PRO A 58 -4.42 13.03 -10.04
C PRO A 58 -5.17 12.46 -8.83
N TYR A 59 -6.49 12.67 -8.77
CA TYR A 59 -7.33 12.16 -7.68
C TYR A 59 -7.34 10.64 -7.57
N ASP A 60 -7.14 9.93 -8.69
CA ASP A 60 -7.13 8.47 -8.71
C ASP A 60 -5.96 7.88 -7.90
N ASN A 61 -4.86 8.64 -7.74
CA ASN A 61 -3.67 8.24 -6.96
C ASN A 61 -3.48 9.04 -5.65
N ALA A 62 -4.39 9.95 -5.35
CA ALA A 62 -4.29 10.86 -4.20
C ALA A 62 -4.04 10.16 -2.84
N PRO A 63 -4.63 8.98 -2.52
CA PRO A 63 -4.35 8.28 -1.27
C PRO A 63 -2.87 7.87 -1.13
N MET A 64 -2.25 7.42 -2.21
CA MET A 64 -0.83 7.03 -2.21
C MET A 64 0.08 8.25 -2.09
N GLU A 65 -0.22 9.32 -2.83
CA GLU A 65 0.50 10.59 -2.73
C GLU A 65 0.42 11.16 -1.31
N ARG A 66 -0.74 11.10 -0.69
CA ARG A 66 -0.95 11.53 0.70
C ARG A 66 -0.10 10.69 1.66
N TYR A 67 -0.07 9.38 1.47
CA TYR A 67 0.77 8.50 2.29
C TYR A 67 2.26 8.87 2.18
N PHE A 68 2.78 9.05 0.97
CA PHE A 68 4.17 9.45 0.77
C PHE A 68 4.48 10.85 1.32
N ASN A 69 3.55 11.80 1.20
CA ASN A 69 3.71 13.12 1.81
C ASN A 69 3.77 13.01 3.34
N THR A 70 2.91 12.19 3.95
CA THR A 70 2.94 11.93 5.38
C THR A 70 4.26 11.31 5.80
N LEU A 71 4.72 10.27 5.09
CA LEU A 71 6.02 9.63 5.36
C LEU A 71 7.18 10.61 5.29
N LYS A 72 7.22 11.47 4.27
CA LYS A 72 8.26 12.48 4.13
C LYS A 72 8.21 13.51 5.24
N ASN A 73 7.03 14.06 5.52
CA ASN A 73 6.88 15.18 6.43
C ASN A 73 6.92 14.76 7.90
N GLU A 74 6.53 13.54 8.24
CA GLU A 74 6.45 13.08 9.62
C GLU A 74 7.61 12.13 10.00
N LEU A 75 8.39 11.67 9.03
CA LEU A 75 9.57 10.84 9.30
C LEU A 75 10.81 11.36 8.56
N ILE A 76 10.86 11.25 7.23
CA ILE A 76 12.12 11.37 6.48
C ILE A 76 12.79 12.73 6.68
N ASN A 77 12.03 13.82 6.68
CA ASN A 77 12.55 15.18 6.77
C ASN A 77 12.96 15.58 8.20
N HIS A 78 12.67 14.78 9.22
CA HIS A 78 12.98 15.09 10.61
C HIS A 78 14.26 14.43 11.13
N TYR A 79 14.78 13.43 10.40
CA TYR A 79 15.91 12.64 10.86
C TYR A 79 17.05 12.62 9.83
N TYR A 80 18.26 12.57 10.33
CA TYR A 80 19.43 12.31 9.54
C TYR A 80 19.82 10.84 9.66
N TYR A 81 19.88 10.15 8.53
CA TYR A 81 20.21 8.74 8.46
C TYR A 81 21.64 8.54 8.01
N LYS A 82 22.44 7.80 8.77
CA LYS A 82 23.84 7.51 8.44
C LYS A 82 23.99 6.35 7.46
N THR A 83 23.04 5.43 7.45
CA THR A 83 23.08 4.22 6.64
C THR A 83 21.73 3.93 5.98
N GLU A 84 21.75 3.18 4.85
CA GLU A 84 20.52 2.67 4.24
C GLU A 84 19.71 1.78 5.21
N LYS A 85 20.40 1.03 6.05
CA LYS A 85 19.74 0.16 7.03
C LYS A 85 18.89 0.96 7.99
N GLU A 86 19.41 2.03 8.55
CA GLU A 86 18.67 2.90 9.46
C GLU A 86 17.40 3.48 8.82
N ILE A 87 17.49 3.95 7.56
CA ILE A 87 16.31 4.49 6.87
C ILE A 87 15.28 3.40 6.59
N TYR A 88 15.69 2.18 6.21
CA TYR A 88 14.75 1.06 5.99
C TYR A 88 14.04 0.64 7.27
N GLU A 89 14.76 0.50 8.38
CA GLU A 89 14.19 0.15 9.67
C GLU A 89 13.19 1.21 10.16
N SER A 90 13.55 2.49 10.03
CA SER A 90 12.66 3.60 10.37
C SER A 90 11.40 3.63 9.50
N ILE A 91 11.50 3.38 8.19
CA ILE A 91 10.35 3.30 7.30
C ILE A 91 9.46 2.09 7.65
N GLU A 92 10.04 0.93 7.98
CA GLU A 92 9.26 -0.24 8.40
C GLU A 92 8.50 0.03 9.70
N GLU A 93 9.14 0.59 10.70
CA GLU A 93 8.50 0.97 11.96
C GLU A 93 7.40 2.01 11.74
N PHE A 94 7.69 3.05 10.96
CA PHE A 94 6.70 4.05 10.61
C PHE A 94 5.48 3.42 9.91
N ALA A 95 5.68 2.61 8.87
CA ALA A 95 4.59 2.06 8.09
C ALA A 95 3.76 1.03 8.86
N TYR A 96 4.42 0.10 9.57
CA TYR A 96 3.73 -1.03 10.21
C TYR A 96 3.26 -0.73 11.62
N VAL A 97 3.95 0.11 12.37
CA VAL A 97 3.60 0.42 13.75
C VAL A 97 2.91 1.77 13.84
N TRP A 98 3.66 2.85 13.62
CA TRP A 98 3.16 4.19 13.89
C TRP A 98 1.96 4.57 13.02
N TYR A 99 2.07 4.45 11.70
CA TYR A 99 1.00 4.82 10.77
C TYR A 99 -0.25 3.97 10.94
N ASN A 100 -0.10 2.66 11.15
CA ASN A 100 -1.23 1.74 11.25
C ASN A 100 -1.88 1.65 12.63
N HIS A 101 -1.11 1.81 13.71
CA HIS A 101 -1.59 1.53 15.05
C HIS A 101 -1.61 2.74 15.98
N VAL A 102 -0.90 3.83 15.66
CA VAL A 102 -0.76 4.98 16.53
C VAL A 102 -1.36 6.24 15.91
N ARG A 103 -1.10 6.49 14.63
CA ARG A 103 -1.51 7.72 13.95
C ARG A 103 -3.02 7.75 13.69
N PRO A 104 -3.76 8.74 14.26
CA PRO A 104 -5.17 8.93 13.94
C PRO A 104 -5.32 9.53 12.53
N HIS A 105 -6.40 9.17 11.84
CA HIS A 105 -6.73 9.68 10.53
C HIS A 105 -8.13 10.30 10.51
N SER A 106 -8.24 11.57 10.17
CA SER A 106 -9.52 12.28 10.14
C SER A 106 -10.54 11.60 9.20
N TYR A 107 -10.09 11.08 8.06
CA TYR A 107 -10.95 10.34 7.12
C TYR A 107 -11.50 9.02 7.73
N ASN A 108 -10.87 8.50 8.75
CA ASN A 108 -11.28 7.28 9.47
C ASN A 108 -12.02 7.61 10.78
N ASP A 109 -12.63 8.77 10.90
CA ASP A 109 -13.26 9.24 12.14
C ASP A 109 -12.24 9.28 13.30
N TYR A 110 -11.02 9.73 13.01
CA TYR A 110 -9.85 9.75 13.91
C TYR A 110 -9.40 8.38 14.43
N MET A 111 -9.96 7.29 13.91
CA MET A 111 -9.41 5.96 14.16
C MET A 111 -8.11 5.75 13.39
N THR A 112 -7.26 4.89 13.93
CA THR A 112 -6.11 4.36 13.19
C THR A 112 -6.56 3.44 12.05
N PRO A 113 -5.76 3.22 11.00
CA PRO A 113 -6.08 2.26 9.93
C PRO A 113 -6.38 0.85 10.46
N TYR A 114 -5.70 0.44 11.51
CA TYR A 114 -5.94 -0.87 12.16
C TYR A 114 -7.31 -0.95 12.83
N GLU A 115 -7.68 0.07 13.60
CA GLU A 115 -8.99 0.14 14.27
C GLU A 115 -10.12 0.19 13.25
N LYS A 116 -10.00 1.03 12.22
CA LYS A 116 -11.00 1.11 11.14
C LYS A 116 -11.18 -0.23 10.43
N ARG A 117 -10.10 -0.93 10.14
CA ARG A 117 -10.16 -2.29 9.54
C ARG A 117 -10.86 -3.29 10.46
N ARG A 118 -10.65 -3.20 11.76
CA ARG A 118 -11.32 -4.08 12.73
C ARG A 118 -12.82 -3.79 12.87
N SER A 119 -13.22 -2.52 12.78
CA SER A 119 -14.65 -2.17 12.84
C SER A 119 -15.44 -2.84 11.72
N PHE A 120 -14.95 -2.85 10.49
CA PHE A 120 -15.58 -3.57 9.37
C PHE A 120 -15.69 -5.08 9.58
N LYS A 121 -14.71 -5.70 10.25
CA LYS A 121 -14.76 -7.14 10.53
C LYS A 121 -15.80 -7.51 11.59
N LYS A 122 -16.09 -6.63 12.53
CA LYS A 122 -17.14 -6.83 13.53
C LYS A 122 -18.53 -6.76 12.87
N VAL A 123 -18.79 -5.71 12.09
CA VAL A 123 -20.05 -5.53 11.37
C VAL A 123 -20.38 -6.73 10.46
N ASN A 124 -19.40 -7.23 9.70
CA ASN A 124 -19.62 -8.38 8.82
C ASN A 124 -19.85 -9.71 9.59
N LYS A 125 -19.43 -9.82 10.83
CA LYS A 125 -19.77 -10.99 11.66
C LYS A 125 -21.21 -10.92 12.18
N GLU A 126 -21.69 -9.75 12.54
CA GLU A 126 -23.06 -9.53 13.02
C GLU A 126 -24.11 -9.73 11.91
N ILE A 127 -23.78 -9.34 10.67
CA ILE A 127 -24.68 -9.54 9.50
C ILE A 127 -24.83 -11.02 9.12
N ASN A 128 -23.84 -11.86 9.40
CA ASN A 128 -23.90 -13.30 9.08
C ASN A 128 -24.57 -14.18 10.16
N PHE A 129 -25.13 -13.58 11.21
CA PHE A 129 -25.86 -14.28 12.29
C PHE A 129 -27.38 -13.98 12.32
N ASN A 130 -27.89 -13.24 11.32
CA ASN A 130 -29.31 -13.03 11.08
C ASN A 130 -29.67 -13.64 9.72
#